data_bf32e38921719c31e3e2b3223808d378
#
_entry.id   bf32e38921719c31e3e2b3223808d378
#
_cell.length_a   1.000
_cell.length_b   1.000
_cell.length_c   1.000
_cell.angle_alpha   90.00
_cell.angle_beta   90.00
_cell.angle_gamma   90.00
#
_symmetry.space_group_name_H-M   'P 1'
#
loop_
_entity.id
_entity.type
_entity.pdbx_description
1 polymer ?
#
loop_
_entity_poly.entity_id
_entity_poly.type
_entity_poly.pdbx_seq_one_letter_code
_entity_poly.pdbx_strand_id
1 'polypeptide(L)'
;MSYRVSVGVFLEDFEQYLAKDSTMPNYKLTYFNMRGRAEIIRYIFAYLDIKYEDHRIEQADWPAIKSTLPFGKIPILEVDGHILHQSLSIARYLTKNTDLAGKTEMEQCQVDAIVDTLDDFMSRFPWAEKKQDAKDQMFKELLTYDAPHLLQDLDTYLGEKEWFIGNSVTWADFYWDICSTTLLVFKPDLLDIHPRLVTLQKKVQAIPAIADWIQRRPQTKL
;
A
#
# COMPACT_ATOMS: atom_id res chain seq x y z
N MET A 1 41.84 -37.13 -28.20
CA MET A 1 41.04 -37.04 -26.96
C MET A 1 39.87 -36.12 -27.21
N SER A 2 38.71 -36.70 -27.37
CA SER A 2 37.46 -35.96 -27.70
C SER A 2 36.74 -35.60 -26.38
N TYR A 3 36.64 -34.31 -26.07
CA TYR A 3 35.79 -33.83 -24.94
C TYR A 3 34.35 -33.81 -25.43
N ARG A 4 33.59 -34.85 -25.11
CA ARG A 4 32.11 -34.76 -25.09
C ARG A 4 31.71 -34.07 -23.80
N VAL A 5 31.50 -32.76 -23.84
CA VAL A 5 30.78 -32.04 -22.77
C VAL A 5 29.32 -32.44 -22.86
N SER A 6 28.81 -32.98 -21.75
CA SER A 6 27.43 -33.47 -21.63
C SER A 6 26.45 -32.28 -21.72
N VAL A 7 25.84 -32.09 -22.88
CA VAL A 7 24.78 -31.09 -23.13
C VAL A 7 23.54 -31.34 -22.26
N GLY A 8 23.37 -32.57 -21.74
CA GLY A 8 22.20 -32.98 -20.94
C GLY A 8 22.10 -32.28 -19.59
N VAL A 9 23.20 -32.02 -18.90
CA VAL A 9 23.19 -31.37 -17.58
C VAL A 9 22.81 -29.88 -17.69
N PHE A 10 23.20 -29.20 -18.76
CA PHE A 10 22.80 -27.80 -19.00
C PHE A 10 21.31 -27.63 -19.33
N LEU A 11 20.68 -28.61 -19.96
CA LEU A 11 19.25 -28.56 -20.30
C LEU A 11 18.38 -28.83 -19.08
N GLU A 12 18.76 -29.77 -18.21
CA GLU A 12 18.05 -30.06 -16.98
C GLU A 12 18.13 -28.87 -15.99
N ASP A 13 19.33 -28.26 -15.85
CA ASP A 13 19.48 -27.06 -15.02
C ASP A 13 18.69 -25.86 -15.59
N PHE A 14 18.61 -25.73 -16.91
CA PHE A 14 17.86 -24.66 -17.58
C PHE A 14 16.35 -24.88 -17.49
N GLU A 15 15.87 -26.13 -17.65
CA GLU A 15 14.45 -26.47 -17.43
C GLU A 15 14.07 -26.33 -15.96
N GLN A 16 14.95 -26.69 -15.03
CA GLN A 16 14.73 -26.48 -13.60
C GLN A 16 14.77 -25.00 -13.21
N TYR A 17 15.60 -24.19 -13.88
CA TYR A 17 15.60 -22.72 -13.74
C TYR A 17 14.31 -22.11 -14.29
N LEU A 18 13.85 -22.52 -15.49
CA LEU A 18 12.58 -22.08 -16.07
C LEU A 18 11.35 -22.59 -15.30
N ALA A 19 11.40 -23.79 -14.73
CA ALA A 19 10.31 -24.33 -13.89
C ALA A 19 10.23 -23.62 -12.54
N LYS A 20 11.34 -23.12 -12.00
CA LYS A 20 11.38 -22.33 -10.76
C LYS A 20 10.78 -20.94 -10.92
N ASP A 21 10.75 -20.41 -12.16
CA ASP A 21 10.22 -19.09 -12.50
C ASP A 21 8.73 -19.10 -12.86
N SER A 22 8.07 -20.28 -12.88
CA SER A 22 6.68 -20.41 -13.34
C SER A 22 5.64 -20.57 -12.22
N THR A 23 6.03 -20.66 -10.96
CA THR A 23 5.09 -20.70 -9.84
C THR A 23 5.05 -19.32 -9.16
N MET A 24 3.88 -18.66 -9.23
CA MET A 24 3.66 -17.43 -8.46
C MET A 24 4.01 -17.67 -7.00
N PRO A 25 4.78 -16.75 -6.36
CA PRO A 25 5.11 -16.87 -4.95
C PRO A 25 3.86 -17.04 -4.08
N ASN A 26 3.99 -17.80 -3.00
CA ASN A 26 2.94 -17.94 -2.03
C ASN A 26 2.97 -16.74 -1.07
N TYR A 27 1.93 -15.91 -1.12
CA TYR A 27 1.83 -14.69 -0.32
C TYR A 27 0.85 -14.87 0.84
N LYS A 28 1.27 -14.46 2.06
CA LYS A 28 0.40 -14.37 3.23
C LYS A 28 0.60 -13.02 3.92
N LEU A 29 -0.44 -12.19 3.88
CA LEU A 29 -0.48 -10.89 4.53
C LEU A 29 -1.09 -11.04 5.93
N THR A 30 -0.36 -10.66 6.97
CA THR A 30 -0.88 -10.65 8.34
C THR A 30 -1.08 -9.22 8.83
N TYR A 31 -2.31 -8.88 9.21
CA TYR A 31 -2.66 -7.58 9.79
C TYR A 31 -3.94 -7.69 10.63
N PHE A 32 -4.28 -6.62 11.36
CA PHE A 32 -5.57 -6.52 12.03
C PHE A 32 -6.75 -6.55 11.05
N ASN A 33 -7.94 -6.92 11.56
CA ASN A 33 -9.18 -6.85 10.80
C ASN A 33 -9.65 -5.39 10.64
N MET A 34 -8.87 -4.64 9.89
CA MET A 34 -9.10 -3.25 9.49
C MET A 34 -8.34 -2.93 8.20
N ARG A 35 -8.64 -1.79 7.57
CA ARG A 35 -7.90 -1.27 6.42
C ARG A 35 -6.47 -0.90 6.83
N GLY A 36 -6.32 0.16 7.58
CA GLY A 36 -5.07 0.64 8.17
C GLY A 36 -3.88 0.60 7.21
N ARG A 37 -2.70 0.31 7.77
CA ARG A 37 -1.43 0.26 7.00
C ARG A 37 -1.33 -0.92 6.03
N ALA A 38 -2.21 -1.92 6.11
CA ALA A 38 -2.20 -3.05 5.18
C ALA A 38 -3.00 -2.79 3.90
N GLU A 39 -3.84 -1.76 3.86
CA GLU A 39 -4.76 -1.56 2.75
C GLU A 39 -4.04 -1.26 1.43
N ILE A 40 -2.91 -0.57 1.47
CA ILE A 40 -2.10 -0.35 0.28
C ILE A 40 -1.60 -1.67 -0.34
N ILE A 41 -1.24 -2.64 0.50
CA ILE A 41 -0.80 -3.96 0.04
C ILE A 41 -1.97 -4.70 -0.62
N ARG A 42 -3.17 -4.61 -0.02
CA ARG A 42 -4.39 -5.23 -0.56
C ARG A 42 -4.82 -4.61 -1.88
N TYR A 43 -4.70 -3.29 -2.05
CA TYR A 43 -4.96 -2.59 -3.31
C TYR A 43 -4.01 -3.06 -4.41
N ILE A 44 -2.72 -3.17 -4.10
CA ILE A 44 -1.72 -3.65 -5.05
C ILE A 44 -2.01 -5.10 -5.47
N PHE A 45 -2.32 -5.98 -4.52
CA PHE A 45 -2.71 -7.36 -4.82
C PHE A 45 -3.95 -7.43 -5.70
N ALA A 46 -4.99 -6.63 -5.38
CA ALA A 46 -6.21 -6.57 -6.17
C ALA A 46 -5.94 -6.08 -7.60
N TYR A 47 -5.17 -5.01 -7.76
CA TYR A 47 -4.86 -4.43 -9.06
C TYR A 47 -4.01 -5.33 -9.96
N LEU A 48 -3.02 -6.01 -9.37
CA LEU A 48 -2.12 -6.94 -10.08
C LEU A 48 -2.71 -8.35 -10.22
N ASP A 49 -3.93 -8.59 -9.77
CA ASP A 49 -4.61 -9.90 -9.73
C ASP A 49 -3.74 -10.99 -9.06
N ILE A 50 -3.01 -10.61 -8.00
CA ILE A 50 -2.17 -11.55 -7.25
C ILE A 50 -2.99 -12.21 -6.14
N LYS A 51 -3.01 -13.54 -6.13
CA LYS A 51 -3.65 -14.32 -5.07
C LYS A 51 -2.78 -14.35 -3.83
N TYR A 52 -3.40 -14.16 -2.66
CA TYR A 52 -2.74 -14.19 -1.37
C TYR A 52 -3.69 -14.63 -0.25
N GLU A 53 -3.13 -15.06 0.87
CA GLU A 53 -3.89 -15.28 2.11
C GLU A 53 -3.97 -13.95 2.88
N ASP A 54 -5.17 -13.40 3.08
CA ASP A 54 -5.41 -12.21 3.93
C ASP A 54 -5.66 -12.66 5.37
N HIS A 55 -4.58 -12.93 6.11
CA HIS A 55 -4.65 -13.39 7.50
C HIS A 55 -4.94 -12.22 8.44
N ARG A 56 -6.20 -12.12 8.87
CA ARG A 56 -6.68 -11.06 9.75
C ARG A 56 -6.67 -11.55 11.19
N ILE A 57 -6.00 -10.80 12.08
CA ILE A 57 -5.91 -11.10 13.50
C ILE A 57 -6.79 -10.13 14.30
N GLU A 58 -7.33 -10.62 15.41
CA GLU A 58 -8.08 -9.78 16.34
C GLU A 58 -7.13 -9.07 17.32
N GLN A 59 -7.56 -7.91 17.81
CA GLN A 59 -6.75 -7.13 18.76
C GLN A 59 -6.51 -7.90 20.08
N ALA A 60 -7.44 -8.77 20.46
CA ALA A 60 -7.31 -9.60 21.66
C ALA A 60 -6.15 -10.60 21.56
N ASP A 61 -5.82 -11.07 20.35
CA ASP A 61 -4.75 -12.04 20.11
C ASP A 61 -3.36 -11.37 20.02
N TRP A 62 -3.35 -10.05 19.81
CA TRP A 62 -2.13 -9.29 19.60
C TRP A 62 -1.03 -9.49 20.67
N PRO A 63 -1.32 -9.47 21.99
CA PRO A 63 -0.28 -9.65 23.01
C PRO A 63 0.49 -10.98 22.89
N ALA A 64 -0.19 -12.05 22.48
CA ALA A 64 0.42 -13.37 22.30
C ALA A 64 1.28 -13.44 21.02
N ILE A 65 0.87 -12.74 19.97
CA ILE A 65 1.51 -12.79 18.65
C ILE A 65 2.68 -11.80 18.56
N LYS A 66 2.58 -10.65 19.19
CA LYS A 66 3.51 -9.52 19.05
C LYS A 66 4.98 -9.92 19.22
N SER A 67 5.30 -10.76 20.19
CA SER A 67 6.68 -11.15 20.49
C SER A 67 7.29 -12.12 19.47
N THR A 68 6.47 -12.75 18.62
CA THR A 68 6.91 -13.69 17.59
C THR A 68 7.23 -12.99 16.24
N LEU A 69 6.90 -11.70 16.13
CA LEU A 69 7.00 -10.95 14.89
C LEU A 69 8.21 -10.03 14.85
N PRO A 70 8.77 -9.75 13.66
CA PRO A 70 9.85 -8.79 13.50
C PRO A 70 9.49 -7.43 14.09
N PHE A 71 10.33 -6.92 14.99
CA PHE A 71 10.13 -5.64 15.69
C PHE A 71 8.79 -5.51 16.43
N GLY A 72 8.05 -6.62 16.63
CA GLY A 72 6.74 -6.61 17.26
C GLY A 72 5.73 -5.71 16.55
N LYS A 73 5.71 -5.68 15.21
CA LYS A 73 4.88 -4.81 14.37
C LYS A 73 4.24 -5.58 13.22
N ILE A 74 3.08 -5.08 12.77
CA ILE A 74 2.36 -5.49 11.57
C ILE A 74 1.99 -4.24 10.76
N PRO A 75 1.76 -4.34 9.41
CA PRO A 75 1.65 -5.59 8.64
C PRO A 75 2.99 -6.29 8.44
N ILE A 76 2.92 -7.61 8.24
CA ILE A 76 3.98 -8.41 7.64
C ILE A 76 3.45 -9.11 6.40
N LEU A 77 4.33 -9.38 5.44
CA LEU A 77 4.06 -10.22 4.27
C LEU A 77 5.04 -11.40 4.26
N GLU A 78 4.52 -12.60 4.32
CA GLU A 78 5.30 -13.81 4.07
C GLU A 78 5.31 -14.09 2.58
N VAL A 79 6.51 -14.33 2.02
CA VAL A 79 6.75 -14.64 0.62
C VAL A 79 7.62 -15.88 0.57
N ASP A 80 7.04 -17.04 0.24
CA ASP A 80 7.75 -18.33 0.22
C ASP A 80 8.55 -18.60 1.50
N GLY A 81 7.99 -18.25 2.66
CA GLY A 81 8.61 -18.41 3.98
C GLY A 81 9.54 -17.27 4.40
N HIS A 82 9.79 -16.28 3.55
CA HIS A 82 10.52 -15.06 3.93
C HIS A 82 9.57 -14.00 4.45
N ILE A 83 9.89 -13.39 5.60
CA ILE A 83 9.05 -12.36 6.23
C ILE A 83 9.55 -10.96 5.83
N LEU A 84 8.68 -10.21 5.16
CA LEU A 84 8.85 -8.78 4.90
C LEU A 84 8.04 -7.98 5.91
N HIS A 85 8.56 -6.82 6.31
CA HIS A 85 7.88 -5.91 7.23
C HIS A 85 7.96 -4.46 6.71
N GLN A 86 7.19 -3.54 7.31
CA GLN A 86 6.96 -2.16 6.87
C GLN A 86 6.07 -2.08 5.62
N SER A 87 4.86 -1.54 5.79
CA SER A 87 3.84 -1.50 4.72
C SER A 87 4.33 -0.88 3.42
N LEU A 88 5.07 0.22 3.48
CA LEU A 88 5.57 0.90 2.28
C LEU A 88 6.73 0.16 1.64
N SER A 89 7.59 -0.51 2.41
CA SER A 89 8.63 -1.38 1.86
C SER A 89 8.03 -2.60 1.16
N ILE A 90 6.96 -3.18 1.72
CA ILE A 90 6.20 -4.27 1.10
C ILE A 90 5.55 -3.78 -0.21
N ALA A 91 4.93 -2.59 -0.19
CA ALA A 91 4.32 -1.99 -1.38
C ALA A 91 5.35 -1.78 -2.50
N ARG A 92 6.53 -1.22 -2.18
CA ARG A 92 7.64 -1.06 -3.15
C ARG A 92 8.12 -2.40 -3.70
N TYR A 93 8.23 -3.42 -2.85
CA TYR A 93 8.59 -4.77 -3.30
C TYR A 93 7.59 -5.33 -4.31
N LEU A 94 6.29 -5.22 -4.04
CA LEU A 94 5.22 -5.75 -4.89
C LEU A 94 5.06 -4.97 -6.20
N THR A 95 5.32 -3.67 -6.20
CA THR A 95 5.19 -2.81 -7.38
C THR A 95 6.45 -2.78 -8.24
N LYS A 96 7.60 -3.23 -7.71
CA LYS A 96 8.85 -3.29 -8.44
C LYS A 96 8.66 -4.05 -9.76
N ASN A 97 9.14 -3.49 -10.84
CA ASN A 97 8.99 -4.02 -12.20
C ASN A 97 7.53 -4.06 -12.73
N THR A 98 6.65 -3.25 -12.17
CA THR A 98 5.30 -2.99 -12.70
C THR A 98 5.13 -1.51 -13.02
N ASP A 99 4.15 -1.16 -13.84
CA ASP A 99 3.83 0.24 -14.14
C ASP A 99 3.35 1.03 -12.90
N LEU A 100 2.91 0.33 -11.84
CA LEU A 100 2.51 0.98 -10.58
C LEU A 100 3.66 1.70 -9.88
N ALA A 101 4.89 1.27 -10.06
CA ALA A 101 6.05 1.95 -9.48
C ALA A 101 6.42 3.25 -10.21
N GLY A 102 5.93 3.47 -11.42
CA GLY A 102 6.42 4.47 -12.37
C GLY A 102 7.33 3.83 -13.43
N LYS A 103 7.31 4.39 -14.64
CA LYS A 103 7.96 3.82 -15.85
C LYS A 103 9.45 4.12 -15.94
N THR A 104 9.90 5.18 -15.29
CA THR A 104 11.30 5.60 -15.27
C THR A 104 11.80 5.69 -13.83
N GLU A 105 13.11 5.64 -13.63
CA GLU A 105 13.71 5.83 -12.30
C GLU A 105 13.31 7.18 -11.66
N MET A 106 13.14 8.21 -12.47
CA MET A 106 12.68 9.51 -12.01
C MET A 106 11.22 9.45 -11.55
N GLU A 107 10.35 8.83 -12.33
CA GLU A 107 8.95 8.63 -11.93
C GLU A 107 8.85 7.79 -10.66
N GLN A 108 9.65 6.73 -10.52
CA GLN A 108 9.70 5.90 -9.32
C GLN A 108 10.08 6.71 -8.08
N CYS A 109 11.09 7.57 -8.20
CA CYS A 109 11.47 8.49 -7.13
C CYS A 109 10.33 9.48 -6.80
N GLN A 110 9.63 10.01 -7.80
CA GLN A 110 8.51 10.92 -7.60
C GLN A 110 7.30 10.22 -6.96
N VAL A 111 7.01 8.99 -7.34
CA VAL A 111 5.97 8.14 -6.71
C VAL A 111 6.29 7.94 -5.23
N ASP A 112 7.52 7.55 -4.92
CA ASP A 112 7.97 7.37 -3.54
C ASP A 112 7.88 8.69 -2.74
N ALA A 113 8.24 9.83 -3.34
CA ALA A 113 8.18 11.13 -2.69
C ALA A 113 6.75 11.52 -2.29
N ILE A 114 5.74 11.28 -3.15
CA ILE A 114 4.33 11.53 -2.81
C ILE A 114 3.87 10.61 -1.70
N VAL A 115 4.22 9.32 -1.78
CA VAL A 115 3.83 8.35 -0.75
C VAL A 115 4.45 8.67 0.59
N ASP A 116 5.75 8.97 0.63
CA ASP A 116 6.44 9.29 1.87
C ASP A 116 5.91 10.61 2.46
N THR A 117 5.57 11.62 1.63
CA THR A 117 4.91 12.86 2.08
C THR A 117 3.56 12.58 2.75
N LEU A 118 2.75 11.71 2.15
CA LEU A 118 1.48 11.28 2.74
C LEU A 118 1.67 10.49 4.04
N ASP A 119 2.66 9.58 4.09
CA ASP A 119 2.91 8.77 5.30
C ASP A 119 3.50 9.60 6.44
N ASP A 120 4.34 10.58 6.15
CA ASP A 120 4.84 11.53 7.14
C ASP A 120 3.68 12.25 7.85
N PHE A 121 2.67 12.68 7.09
CA PHE A 121 1.48 13.30 7.67
C PHE A 121 0.63 12.28 8.43
N MET A 122 0.30 11.12 7.84
CA MET A 122 -0.52 10.09 8.45
C MET A 122 0.11 9.50 9.73
N SER A 123 1.42 9.48 9.81
CA SER A 123 2.17 8.98 10.97
C SER A 123 2.11 9.90 12.18
N ARG A 124 1.75 11.17 12.02
CA ARG A 124 1.58 12.14 13.11
C ARG A 124 0.31 11.90 13.92
N PHE A 125 -0.69 11.21 13.36
CA PHE A 125 -1.92 10.90 14.09
C PHE A 125 -1.67 9.95 15.25
N PRO A 126 -2.26 10.21 16.42
CA PRO A 126 -2.05 9.44 17.64
C PRO A 126 -2.88 8.16 17.65
N TRP A 127 -2.63 7.25 16.68
CA TRP A 127 -3.39 6.01 16.52
C TRP A 127 -3.39 5.13 17.76
N ALA A 128 -2.27 5.11 18.49
CA ALA A 128 -2.05 4.27 19.68
C ALA A 128 -2.33 5.00 21.00
N GLU A 129 -2.72 6.29 20.97
CA GLU A 129 -3.03 7.05 22.19
C GLU A 129 -4.27 6.46 22.89
N LYS A 130 -4.13 6.22 24.19
CA LYS A 130 -5.18 5.61 25.03
C LYS A 130 -6.08 6.63 25.70
N LYS A 131 -5.59 7.86 25.93
CA LYS A 131 -6.38 8.94 26.52
C LYS A 131 -7.21 9.58 25.44
N GLN A 132 -8.53 9.37 25.49
CA GLN A 132 -9.44 9.80 24.43
C GLN A 132 -9.39 11.31 24.20
N ASP A 133 -9.42 12.13 25.26
CA ASP A 133 -9.37 13.60 25.15
C ASP A 133 -8.10 14.10 24.46
N ALA A 134 -6.94 13.53 24.80
CA ALA A 134 -5.68 13.87 24.17
C ALA A 134 -5.66 13.45 22.69
N LYS A 135 -6.20 12.27 22.41
CA LYS A 135 -6.34 11.75 21.04
C LYS A 135 -7.22 12.69 20.20
N ASP A 136 -8.41 13.02 20.69
CA ASP A 136 -9.37 13.89 19.98
C ASP A 136 -8.79 15.29 19.73
N GLN A 137 -8.08 15.86 20.72
CA GLN A 137 -7.42 17.14 20.57
C GLN A 137 -6.36 17.12 19.48
N MET A 138 -5.47 16.11 19.46
CA MET A 138 -4.43 15.98 18.44
C MET A 138 -5.02 15.73 17.04
N PHE A 139 -6.07 14.92 16.92
CA PHE A 139 -6.80 14.75 15.65
C PHE A 139 -7.36 16.07 15.15
N LYS A 140 -8.01 16.83 16.03
CA LYS A 140 -8.58 18.13 15.70
C LYS A 140 -7.51 19.11 15.22
N GLU A 141 -6.36 19.19 15.90
CA GLU A 141 -5.26 20.07 15.53
C GLU A 141 -4.70 19.72 14.14
N LEU A 142 -4.36 18.44 13.90
CA LEU A 142 -3.85 17.97 12.61
C LEU A 142 -4.82 18.23 11.46
N LEU A 143 -6.12 17.97 11.68
CA LEU A 143 -7.14 18.15 10.64
C LEU A 143 -7.51 19.63 10.41
N THR A 144 -7.32 20.50 11.40
CA THR A 144 -7.67 21.92 11.30
C THR A 144 -6.53 22.76 10.74
N TYR A 145 -5.29 22.48 11.12
CA TYR A 145 -4.16 23.33 10.81
C TYR A 145 -3.19 22.73 9.79
N ASP A 146 -2.87 21.44 9.90
CA ASP A 146 -1.86 20.82 9.05
C ASP A 146 -2.43 20.23 7.75
N ALA A 147 -3.58 19.54 7.84
CA ALA A 147 -4.19 18.93 6.67
C ALA A 147 -4.50 19.91 5.53
N PRO A 148 -5.04 21.14 5.78
CA PRO A 148 -5.27 22.11 4.71
C PRO A 148 -4.01 22.48 3.93
N HIS A 149 -2.86 22.62 4.60
CA HIS A 149 -1.59 22.90 3.92
C HIS A 149 -1.15 21.75 3.03
N LEU A 150 -1.15 20.52 3.57
CA LEU A 150 -0.82 19.34 2.78
C LEU A 150 -1.75 19.19 1.56
N LEU A 151 -3.05 19.38 1.74
CA LEU A 151 -4.03 19.26 0.67
C LEU A 151 -3.83 20.32 -0.41
N GLN A 152 -3.53 21.55 -0.02
CA GLN A 152 -3.19 22.63 -0.95
C GLN A 152 -1.95 22.30 -1.77
N ASP A 153 -0.90 21.78 -1.13
CA ASP A 153 0.33 21.39 -1.80
C ASP A 153 0.09 20.21 -2.77
N LEU A 154 -0.66 19.19 -2.35
CA LEU A 154 -1.03 18.05 -3.20
C LEU A 154 -1.92 18.47 -4.37
N ASP A 155 -2.87 19.39 -4.16
CA ASP A 155 -3.74 19.92 -5.20
C ASP A 155 -2.95 20.74 -6.23
N THR A 156 -1.99 21.54 -5.76
CA THR A 156 -1.06 22.28 -6.60
C THR A 156 -0.13 21.36 -7.38
N TYR A 157 0.40 20.32 -6.71
CA TYR A 157 1.27 19.33 -7.35
C TYR A 157 0.54 18.51 -8.41
N LEU A 158 -0.70 18.10 -8.14
CA LEU A 158 -1.56 17.42 -9.11
C LEU A 158 -1.85 18.32 -10.32
N GLY A 159 -2.22 19.59 -10.09
CA GLY A 159 -2.53 20.55 -11.14
C GLY A 159 -3.58 20.00 -12.12
N GLU A 160 -3.28 20.06 -13.39
CA GLU A 160 -4.15 19.55 -14.47
C GLU A 160 -3.82 18.10 -14.88
N LYS A 161 -2.91 17.44 -14.13
CA LYS A 161 -2.55 16.03 -14.42
C LYS A 161 -3.69 15.09 -14.08
N GLU A 162 -3.76 14.00 -14.80
CA GLU A 162 -4.75 12.94 -14.55
C GLU A 162 -4.41 12.07 -13.32
N TRP A 163 -3.11 11.85 -13.08
CA TRP A 163 -2.50 11.08 -12.00
C TRP A 163 -1.39 11.90 -11.37
N PHE A 164 -0.99 11.60 -10.14
CA PHE A 164 0.11 12.35 -9.51
C PHE A 164 1.37 12.31 -10.35
N ILE A 165 1.73 11.14 -10.89
CA ILE A 165 2.96 10.94 -11.64
C ILE A 165 2.65 10.26 -12.98
N GLY A 166 3.29 10.74 -14.05
CA GLY A 166 3.19 10.13 -15.37
C GLY A 166 1.81 10.20 -16.00
N ASN A 167 1.52 9.23 -16.88
CA ASN A 167 0.29 9.16 -17.69
C ASN A 167 -0.57 7.94 -17.33
N SER A 168 -0.27 7.23 -16.26
CA SER A 168 -1.00 6.06 -15.78
C SER A 168 -1.03 6.04 -14.27
N VAL A 169 -2.00 5.31 -13.72
CA VAL A 169 -2.10 5.14 -12.27
C VAL A 169 -0.83 4.54 -11.68
N THR A 170 -0.43 5.05 -10.52
CA THR A 170 0.67 4.53 -9.73
C THR A 170 0.20 4.19 -8.31
N TRP A 171 1.02 3.53 -7.52
CA TRP A 171 0.65 3.23 -6.14
C TRP A 171 0.61 4.48 -5.23
N ALA A 172 1.14 5.63 -5.68
CA ALA A 172 0.92 6.91 -5.01
C ALA A 172 -0.55 7.34 -5.05
N ASP A 173 -1.23 7.11 -6.19
CA ASP A 173 -2.65 7.41 -6.34
C ASP A 173 -3.51 6.49 -5.46
N PHE A 174 -3.12 5.21 -5.32
CA PHE A 174 -3.76 4.29 -4.39
C PHE A 174 -3.58 4.73 -2.93
N TYR A 175 -2.36 5.14 -2.59
CA TYR A 175 -2.09 5.58 -1.22
C TYR A 175 -2.82 6.87 -0.89
N TRP A 176 -2.98 7.79 -1.87
CA TRP A 176 -3.85 8.95 -1.74
C TRP A 176 -5.29 8.56 -1.43
N ASP A 177 -5.89 7.64 -2.21
CA ASP A 177 -7.28 7.21 -1.97
C ASP A 177 -7.45 6.64 -0.57
N ILE A 178 -6.53 5.80 -0.10
CA ILE A 178 -6.57 5.19 1.23
C ILE A 178 -6.45 6.24 2.33
N CYS A 179 -5.50 7.18 2.20
CA CYS A 179 -5.29 8.25 3.17
C CYS A 179 -6.49 9.18 3.22
N SER A 180 -6.96 9.67 2.07
CA SER A 180 -8.09 10.58 1.98
C SER A 180 -9.38 9.95 2.49
N THR A 181 -9.67 8.69 2.13
CA THR A 181 -10.81 7.93 2.66
C THR A 181 -10.74 7.81 4.19
N THR A 182 -9.56 7.62 4.74
CA THR A 182 -9.35 7.55 6.20
C THR A 182 -9.58 8.91 6.85
N LEU A 183 -9.06 9.99 6.27
CA LEU A 183 -9.23 11.35 6.79
C LEU A 183 -10.68 11.81 6.77
N LEU A 184 -11.43 11.46 5.73
CA LEU A 184 -12.86 11.78 5.59
C LEU A 184 -13.74 11.09 6.65
N VAL A 185 -13.28 10.01 7.29
CA VAL A 185 -13.99 9.42 8.46
C VAL A 185 -13.99 10.39 9.64
N PHE A 186 -12.96 11.22 9.79
CA PHE A 186 -12.80 12.15 10.92
C PHE A 186 -13.24 13.57 10.56
N LYS A 187 -13.14 13.98 9.31
CA LYS A 187 -13.53 15.30 8.80
C LYS A 187 -14.14 15.16 7.40
N PRO A 188 -15.47 14.93 7.30
CA PRO A 188 -16.16 14.65 6.04
C PRO A 188 -16.06 15.78 4.99
N ASP A 189 -15.95 17.02 5.42
CA ASP A 189 -15.85 18.23 4.60
C ASP A 189 -14.39 18.60 4.19
N LEU A 190 -13.42 17.74 4.53
CA LEU A 190 -12.00 18.05 4.39
C LEU A 190 -11.58 18.33 2.94
N LEU A 191 -12.23 17.71 1.98
CA LEU A 191 -11.87 17.82 0.55
C LEU A 191 -12.79 18.77 -0.25
N ASP A 192 -13.76 19.43 0.38
CA ASP A 192 -14.78 20.22 -0.32
C ASP A 192 -14.21 21.32 -1.23
N ILE A 193 -13.08 21.89 -0.84
CA ILE A 193 -12.40 22.95 -1.60
C ILE A 193 -11.30 22.42 -2.55
N HIS A 194 -11.13 21.09 -2.66
CA HIS A 194 -10.11 20.44 -3.47
C HIS A 194 -10.72 19.48 -4.52
N PRO A 195 -11.51 19.98 -5.50
CA PRO A 195 -12.27 19.13 -6.42
C PRO A 195 -11.38 18.23 -7.29
N ARG A 196 -10.13 18.64 -7.58
CA ARG A 196 -9.18 17.81 -8.36
C ARG A 196 -8.76 16.59 -7.57
N LEU A 197 -8.46 16.75 -6.29
CA LEU A 197 -8.12 15.64 -5.38
C LEU A 197 -9.30 14.68 -5.19
N VAL A 198 -10.54 15.20 -5.11
CA VAL A 198 -11.76 14.38 -5.10
C VAL A 198 -11.92 13.61 -6.41
N THR A 199 -11.63 14.25 -7.54
CA THR A 199 -11.69 13.60 -8.85
C THR A 199 -10.69 12.47 -8.96
N LEU A 200 -9.45 12.67 -8.50
CA LEU A 200 -8.43 11.62 -8.47
C LEU A 200 -8.86 10.45 -7.58
N GLN A 201 -9.38 10.71 -6.37
CA GLN A 201 -9.91 9.68 -5.49
C GLN A 201 -10.99 8.84 -6.19
N LYS A 202 -11.97 9.48 -6.81
CA LYS A 202 -13.04 8.79 -7.55
C LYS A 202 -12.52 7.96 -8.72
N LYS A 203 -11.51 8.46 -9.44
CA LYS A 203 -10.86 7.72 -10.51
C LYS A 203 -10.21 6.43 -10.01
N VAL A 204 -9.46 6.50 -8.90
CA VAL A 204 -8.87 5.30 -8.28
C VAL A 204 -9.96 4.29 -7.92
N GLN A 205 -11.01 4.75 -7.24
CA GLN A 205 -12.13 3.89 -6.81
C GLN A 205 -12.93 3.31 -7.99
N ALA A 206 -12.89 3.94 -9.17
CA ALA A 206 -13.55 3.46 -10.39
C ALA A 206 -12.71 2.42 -11.16
N ILE A 207 -11.45 2.19 -10.80
CA ILE A 207 -10.64 1.11 -11.40
C ILE A 207 -11.32 -0.23 -11.07
N PRO A 208 -11.67 -1.07 -12.07
CA PRO A 208 -12.52 -2.25 -11.83
C PRO A 208 -12.03 -3.16 -10.71
N ALA A 209 -10.72 -3.44 -10.65
CA ALA A 209 -10.13 -4.27 -9.60
C ALA A 209 -10.21 -3.65 -8.21
N ILE A 210 -10.07 -2.31 -8.12
CA ILE A 210 -10.17 -1.57 -6.87
C ILE A 210 -11.65 -1.46 -6.43
N ALA A 211 -12.56 -1.18 -7.38
CA ALA A 211 -14.01 -1.15 -7.11
C ALA A 211 -14.50 -2.49 -6.56
N ASP A 212 -14.11 -3.60 -7.19
CA ASP A 212 -14.42 -4.96 -6.72
C ASP A 212 -13.87 -5.21 -5.31
N TRP A 213 -12.61 -4.84 -5.06
CA TRP A 213 -12.01 -4.97 -3.73
C TRP A 213 -12.77 -4.16 -2.69
N ILE A 214 -13.09 -2.89 -2.95
CA ILE A 214 -13.85 -2.01 -2.05
C ILE A 214 -15.21 -2.62 -1.71
N GLN A 215 -15.88 -3.24 -2.69
CA GLN A 215 -17.19 -3.86 -2.50
C GLN A 215 -17.12 -5.13 -1.63
N ARG A 216 -16.11 -6.00 -1.82
CA ARG A 216 -16.01 -7.30 -1.16
C ARG A 216 -15.20 -7.30 0.15
N ARG A 217 -14.37 -6.28 0.39
CA ARG A 217 -13.57 -6.21 1.62
C ARG A 217 -14.47 -6.11 2.86
N PRO A 218 -14.04 -6.63 4.03
CA PRO A 218 -14.77 -6.44 5.28
C PRO A 218 -15.03 -4.96 5.56
N GLN A 219 -16.25 -4.66 5.97
CA GLN A 219 -16.63 -3.30 6.32
C GLN A 219 -16.09 -2.97 7.72
N THR A 220 -15.12 -2.06 7.77
CA THR A 220 -14.47 -1.61 9.00
C THR A 220 -14.46 -0.09 9.04
N LYS A 221 -14.39 0.49 10.25
CA LYS A 221 -14.33 1.96 10.40
C LYS A 221 -13.03 2.52 9.79
N LEU A 222 -11.92 1.83 9.99
CA LEU A 222 -10.57 2.15 9.49
C LEU A 222 -9.98 0.95 8.78
#